data_ff492207dd0ce41841b4c833c227a92b
#
_entry.id   ff492207dd0ce41841b4c833c227a92b
#
_cell.length_a   1.000
_cell.length_b   1.000
_cell.length_c   1.000
_cell.angle_alpha   90.00
_cell.angle_beta   90.00
_cell.angle_gamma   90.00
#
_symmetry.space_group_name_H-M   'P 1'
#
loop_
_entity.id
_entity.type
_entity.pdbx_description
1 polymer ?
#
loop_
_entity_poly.entity_id
_entity_poly.type
_entity_poly.pdbx_seq_one_letter_code
_entity_poly.pdbx_strand_id
1 'polypeptide(L)'
;MDVAEAKAPKQKFTPDMGWTQKVPKEKRLNCIAAAEEMFAQAERKLGQVERTGLDRGHIRVAAFLPRLPDADVDRGSRRYASYMAKKFRQHGLDFRVEEAQSADALELLLMGAQVHDHIYGTFIFFPAPFGKTEDYFLRRVRPDKDIEGLTVENTGRMALNIKTVDEGEKYEGVVPCTAKAILTLLHQHHSIRDMFPRDLREKGPTAAIFNSSPRIGIPVQNMLMRIGATATIVHEQTKAEDREHILETADIVVTAFPARTENDLVKNVRKGAVVIDCSTEGNLHGDVADRASYISTHDNHLGQVTTALALYNAALCALWQRGLSRS
;
A
#
# COMPACT_ATOMS: atom_id res chain seq x y z
N MET A 1 18.87 12.59 43.41
CA MET A 1 17.49 12.79 42.89
C MET A 1 17.61 13.79 41.77
N ASP A 2 17.97 13.30 40.58
CA ASP A 2 17.98 14.13 39.37
C ASP A 2 16.59 14.12 38.77
N VAL A 3 15.94 15.27 38.82
CA VAL A 3 14.68 15.52 38.15
C VAL A 3 15.02 15.64 36.63
N ALA A 4 14.72 14.60 35.86
CA ALA A 4 14.84 14.66 34.41
C ALA A 4 13.92 15.79 33.92
N GLU A 5 14.51 16.89 33.46
CA GLU A 5 13.78 17.94 32.73
C GLU A 5 13.02 17.28 31.54
N ALA A 6 11.71 17.34 31.61
CA ALA A 6 10.86 16.96 30.49
C ALA A 6 11.17 17.89 29.31
N LYS A 7 11.92 17.39 28.32
CA LYS A 7 12.17 18.12 27.08
C LYS A 7 10.82 18.47 26.47
N ALA A 8 10.60 19.76 26.21
CA ALA A 8 9.43 20.25 25.48
C ALA A 8 9.25 19.45 24.18
N PRO A 9 8.01 19.13 23.78
CA PRO A 9 7.76 18.39 22.55
C PRO A 9 8.38 19.18 21.38
N LYS A 10 9.30 18.54 20.65
CA LYS A 10 9.88 19.15 19.46
C LYS A 10 8.74 19.45 18.48
N GLN A 11 8.66 20.68 18.00
CA GLN A 11 7.68 21.09 17.04
C GLN A 11 7.75 20.13 15.82
N LYS A 12 6.61 19.52 15.47
CA LYS A 12 6.53 18.56 14.36
C LYS A 12 6.85 19.31 13.06
N PHE A 13 7.81 18.80 12.28
CA PHE A 13 8.07 19.33 10.95
C PHE A 13 6.88 19.02 10.04
N THR A 14 6.39 20.04 9.34
CA THR A 14 5.33 19.87 8.33
C THR A 14 5.87 20.43 7.00
N PRO A 15 6.04 19.59 5.98
CA PRO A 15 6.51 20.03 4.67
C PRO A 15 5.57 21.08 4.06
N ASP A 16 6.14 22.10 3.41
CA ASP A 16 5.35 22.98 2.56
C ASP A 16 5.03 22.26 1.24
N MET A 17 3.80 21.83 1.10
CA MET A 17 3.30 21.13 -0.08
C MET A 17 2.40 22.01 -0.96
N GLY A 18 2.35 23.32 -0.73
CA GLY A 18 1.53 24.25 -1.53
C GLY A 18 1.87 24.26 -3.03
N TRP A 19 3.07 23.82 -3.39
CA TRP A 19 3.51 23.67 -4.78
C TRP A 19 2.77 22.55 -5.53
N THR A 20 2.22 21.55 -4.86
CA THR A 20 1.54 20.40 -5.51
C THR A 20 0.37 20.86 -6.37
N GLN A 21 -0.32 21.91 -5.96
CA GLN A 21 -1.43 22.48 -6.74
C GLN A 21 -0.98 23.12 -8.07
N LYS A 22 0.30 23.50 -8.19
CA LYS A 22 0.89 24.08 -9.39
C LYS A 22 1.39 23.03 -10.40
N VAL A 23 1.43 21.74 -10.02
CA VAL A 23 1.83 20.66 -10.93
C VAL A 23 0.85 20.61 -12.11
N PRO A 24 1.33 20.70 -13.36
CA PRO A 24 0.47 20.60 -14.53
C PRO A 24 -0.33 19.30 -14.57
N LYS A 25 -1.58 19.36 -15.00
CA LYS A 25 -2.48 18.19 -15.01
C LYS A 25 -1.93 17.02 -15.83
N GLU A 26 -1.27 17.31 -16.94
CA GLU A 26 -0.65 16.35 -17.84
C GLU A 26 0.53 15.59 -17.21
N LYS A 27 1.15 16.14 -16.17
CA LYS A 27 2.20 15.49 -15.38
C LYS A 27 1.64 14.66 -14.21
N ARG A 28 0.36 14.85 -13.84
CA ARG A 28 -0.22 14.14 -12.70
C ARG A 28 -0.64 12.73 -13.08
N LEU A 29 -0.17 11.75 -12.32
CA LEU A 29 -0.70 10.39 -12.38
C LEU A 29 -2.14 10.39 -11.85
N ASN A 30 -3.05 9.74 -12.56
CA ASN A 30 -4.48 9.82 -12.26
C ASN A 30 -4.93 8.68 -11.30
N CYS A 31 -4.79 8.89 -9.99
CA CYS A 31 -5.23 7.91 -8.99
C CYS A 31 -6.74 7.64 -9.03
N ILE A 32 -7.56 8.61 -9.45
CA ILE A 32 -9.02 8.41 -9.54
C ILE A 32 -9.32 7.39 -10.63
N ALA A 33 -8.80 7.58 -11.85
CA ALA A 33 -9.00 6.63 -12.95
C ALA A 33 -8.43 5.25 -12.62
N ALA A 34 -7.26 5.19 -11.95
CA ALA A 34 -6.69 3.92 -11.48
C ALA A 34 -7.61 3.21 -10.49
N ALA A 35 -8.20 3.94 -9.55
CA ALA A 35 -9.12 3.38 -8.57
C ALA A 35 -10.41 2.88 -9.24
N GLU A 36 -10.98 3.64 -10.19
CA GLU A 36 -12.18 3.24 -10.94
C GLU A 36 -11.95 1.96 -11.73
N GLU A 37 -10.81 1.84 -12.41
CA GLU A 37 -10.43 0.61 -13.11
C GLU A 37 -10.33 -0.58 -12.15
N MET A 38 -9.69 -0.40 -10.99
CA MET A 38 -9.54 -1.46 -9.99
C MET A 38 -10.88 -1.82 -9.33
N PHE A 39 -11.77 -0.86 -9.07
CA PHE A 39 -13.12 -1.15 -8.61
C PHE A 39 -13.89 -1.97 -9.66
N ALA A 40 -13.79 -1.65 -10.94
CA ALA A 40 -14.40 -2.45 -12.00
C ALA A 40 -13.84 -3.88 -12.05
N GLN A 41 -12.54 -4.06 -11.79
CA GLN A 41 -11.95 -5.39 -11.67
C GLN A 41 -12.48 -6.14 -10.44
N ALA A 42 -12.60 -5.47 -9.29
CA ALA A 42 -13.19 -6.04 -8.07
C ALA A 42 -14.64 -6.48 -8.29
N GLU A 43 -15.46 -5.67 -8.99
CA GLU A 43 -16.84 -6.04 -9.34
C GLU A 43 -16.91 -7.32 -10.17
N ARG A 44 -16.00 -7.50 -11.14
CA ARG A 44 -15.94 -8.76 -11.90
C ARG A 44 -15.62 -9.97 -11.00
N LYS A 45 -14.73 -9.80 -10.02
CA LYS A 45 -14.40 -10.87 -9.05
C LYS A 45 -15.58 -11.15 -8.11
N LEU A 46 -16.28 -10.11 -7.63
CA LEU A 46 -17.48 -10.28 -6.81
C LEU A 46 -18.57 -11.04 -7.57
N GLY A 47 -18.77 -10.75 -8.86
CA GLY A 47 -19.65 -11.54 -9.72
C GLY A 47 -19.23 -13.01 -9.85
N GLN A 48 -17.91 -13.33 -9.73
CA GLN A 48 -17.46 -14.73 -9.64
C GLN A 48 -17.82 -15.35 -8.28
N VAL A 49 -17.69 -14.60 -7.19
CA VAL A 49 -18.10 -15.05 -5.85
C VAL A 49 -19.59 -15.40 -5.84
N GLU A 50 -20.44 -14.53 -6.39
CA GLU A 50 -21.89 -14.74 -6.45
C GLU A 50 -22.26 -16.01 -7.21
N ARG A 51 -21.52 -16.36 -8.27
CA ARG A 51 -21.70 -17.63 -8.98
C ARG A 51 -21.37 -18.87 -8.14
N THR A 52 -20.65 -18.74 -7.03
CA THR A 52 -20.47 -19.84 -6.05
C THR A 52 -21.66 -20.00 -5.11
N GLY A 53 -22.68 -19.15 -5.21
CA GLY A 53 -23.87 -19.12 -4.33
C GLY A 53 -23.63 -18.32 -3.04
N LEU A 54 -22.57 -17.54 -2.93
CA LEU A 54 -22.35 -16.61 -1.82
C LEU A 54 -22.83 -15.21 -2.23
N ASP A 55 -23.89 -14.71 -1.58
CA ASP A 55 -24.32 -13.32 -1.72
C ASP A 55 -23.26 -12.37 -1.16
N ARG A 56 -22.98 -11.27 -1.88
CA ARG A 56 -21.95 -10.29 -1.49
C ARG A 56 -22.23 -9.62 -0.16
N GLY A 57 -23.49 -9.47 0.23
CA GLY A 57 -23.90 -8.92 1.54
C GLY A 57 -23.49 -9.82 2.71
N HIS A 58 -23.17 -11.08 2.46
CA HIS A 58 -22.63 -12.00 3.46
C HIS A 58 -21.08 -11.99 3.51
N ILE A 59 -20.40 -11.27 2.60
CA ILE A 59 -18.94 -11.10 2.63
C ILE A 59 -18.61 -10.05 3.69
N ARG A 60 -18.26 -10.52 4.89
CA ARG A 60 -17.82 -9.64 5.98
C ARG A 60 -16.32 -9.49 5.97
N VAL A 61 -15.87 -8.25 6.16
CA VAL A 61 -14.48 -7.89 6.42
C VAL A 61 -14.39 -7.30 7.84
N ALA A 62 -13.55 -7.89 8.67
CA ALA A 62 -13.17 -7.38 9.98
C ALA A 62 -11.94 -6.48 9.84
N ALA A 63 -12.08 -5.22 10.16
CA ALA A 63 -11.03 -4.22 10.06
C ALA A 63 -10.69 -3.68 11.44
N PHE A 64 -9.41 -3.69 11.82
CA PHE A 64 -8.97 -3.32 13.15
C PHE A 64 -8.21 -2.01 13.12
N LEU A 65 -8.68 -1.05 13.91
CA LEU A 65 -8.14 0.29 14.02
C LEU A 65 -7.47 0.47 15.39
N PRO A 66 -6.13 0.33 15.48
CA PRO A 66 -5.39 0.66 16.69
C PRO A 66 -5.55 2.13 17.04
N ARG A 67 -5.75 2.43 18.32
CA ARG A 67 -5.77 3.81 18.79
C ARG A 67 -4.36 4.36 18.84
N LEU A 68 -4.14 5.50 18.18
CA LEU A 68 -2.84 6.13 18.07
C LEU A 68 -2.69 7.26 19.11
N PRO A 69 -1.49 7.44 19.72
CA PRO A 69 -1.24 8.50 20.68
C PRO A 69 -1.21 9.90 20.02
N ASP A 70 -0.78 10.00 18.77
CA ASP A 70 -0.80 11.25 18.01
C ASP A 70 -2.20 11.49 17.43
N ALA A 71 -2.86 12.56 17.86
CA ALA A 71 -4.24 12.86 17.51
C ALA A 71 -4.45 13.15 16.01
N ASP A 72 -3.45 13.70 15.31
CA ASP A 72 -3.57 14.00 13.88
C ASP A 72 -3.42 12.73 13.04
N VAL A 73 -2.48 11.86 13.41
CA VAL A 73 -2.30 10.55 12.77
C VAL A 73 -3.52 9.67 13.03
N ASP A 74 -4.05 9.65 14.27
CA ASP A 74 -5.28 8.92 14.62
C ASP A 74 -6.47 9.41 13.77
N ARG A 75 -6.63 10.72 13.62
CA ARG A 75 -7.67 11.32 12.79
C ARG A 75 -7.54 10.93 11.31
N GLY A 76 -6.31 10.90 10.79
CA GLY A 76 -6.00 10.42 9.44
C GLY A 76 -6.41 8.96 9.24
N SER A 77 -6.04 8.09 10.16
CA SER A 77 -6.39 6.67 10.15
C SER A 77 -7.90 6.44 10.22
N ARG A 78 -8.62 7.19 11.06
CA ARG A 78 -10.09 7.15 11.16
C ARG A 78 -10.78 7.61 9.87
N ARG A 79 -10.26 8.66 9.23
CA ARG A 79 -10.80 9.12 7.92
C ARG A 79 -10.64 8.04 6.86
N TYR A 80 -9.47 7.41 6.82
CA TYR A 80 -9.20 6.34 5.87
C TYR A 80 -10.08 5.12 6.14
N ALA A 81 -10.23 4.69 7.41
CA ALA A 81 -11.12 3.60 7.79
C ALA A 81 -12.59 3.88 7.40
N SER A 82 -13.07 5.11 7.65
CA SER A 82 -14.42 5.55 7.26
C SER A 82 -14.61 5.54 5.74
N TYR A 83 -13.59 5.98 4.99
CA TYR A 83 -13.61 5.95 3.52
C TYR A 83 -13.68 4.51 3.01
N MET A 84 -12.83 3.60 3.51
CA MET A 84 -12.85 2.18 3.14
C MET A 84 -14.21 1.56 3.46
N ALA A 85 -14.72 1.75 4.67
CA ALA A 85 -16.03 1.22 5.06
C ALA A 85 -17.17 1.71 4.16
N LYS A 86 -17.13 2.99 3.75
CA LYS A 86 -18.10 3.55 2.80
C LYS A 86 -17.98 2.85 1.43
N LYS A 87 -16.76 2.69 0.92
CA LYS A 87 -16.52 2.07 -0.39
C LYS A 87 -16.93 0.61 -0.42
N PHE A 88 -16.54 -0.18 0.58
CA PHE A 88 -16.95 -1.58 0.68
C PHE A 88 -18.47 -1.73 0.71
N ARG A 89 -19.18 -0.91 1.50
CA ARG A 89 -20.64 -0.91 1.53
C ARG A 89 -21.28 -0.48 0.21
N GLN A 90 -20.69 0.46 -0.53
CA GLN A 90 -21.15 0.83 -1.87
C GLN A 90 -21.10 -0.34 -2.86
N HIS A 91 -20.18 -1.27 -2.64
CA HIS A 91 -20.02 -2.50 -3.44
C HIS A 91 -20.75 -3.71 -2.81
N GLY A 92 -21.56 -3.48 -1.78
CA GLY A 92 -22.41 -4.49 -1.17
C GLY A 92 -21.76 -5.37 -0.09
N LEU A 93 -20.52 -5.09 0.36
CA LEU A 93 -19.83 -5.86 1.39
C LEU A 93 -20.03 -5.27 2.79
N ASP A 94 -20.06 -6.14 3.81
CA ASP A 94 -20.13 -5.76 5.23
C ASP A 94 -18.70 -5.51 5.77
N PHE A 95 -18.25 -4.24 5.74
CA PHE A 95 -16.95 -3.84 6.29
C PHE A 95 -17.14 -3.23 7.68
N ARG A 96 -16.63 -3.92 8.70
CA ARG A 96 -16.74 -3.50 10.10
C ARG A 96 -15.41 -3.07 10.66
N VAL A 97 -15.38 -1.85 11.22
CA VAL A 97 -14.21 -1.30 11.87
C VAL A 97 -14.37 -1.43 13.37
N GLU A 98 -13.43 -2.11 14.02
CA GLU A 98 -13.34 -2.30 15.46
C GLU A 98 -12.07 -1.65 15.98
N GLU A 99 -12.20 -0.88 17.09
CA GLU A 99 -11.07 -0.18 17.69
C GLU A 99 -10.33 -1.09 18.67
N ALA A 100 -9.00 -1.09 18.61
CA ALA A 100 -8.12 -1.76 19.56
C ALA A 100 -7.37 -0.74 20.42
N GLN A 101 -7.45 -0.89 21.75
CA GLN A 101 -6.82 0.00 22.73
C GLN A 101 -5.46 -0.51 23.20
N SER A 102 -5.15 -1.77 22.95
CA SER A 102 -3.91 -2.44 23.37
C SER A 102 -3.52 -3.56 22.42
N ALA A 103 -2.30 -4.09 22.59
CA ALA A 103 -1.82 -5.26 21.86
C ALA A 103 -2.73 -6.48 22.09
N ASP A 104 -3.09 -6.75 23.33
CA ASP A 104 -3.91 -7.90 23.72
C ASP A 104 -5.33 -7.79 23.14
N ALA A 105 -5.90 -6.57 23.16
CA ALA A 105 -7.21 -6.31 22.55
C ALA A 105 -7.16 -6.57 21.04
N LEU A 106 -6.12 -6.07 20.34
CA LEU A 106 -5.95 -6.31 18.91
C LEU A 106 -5.75 -7.79 18.60
N GLU A 107 -4.94 -8.49 19.40
CA GLU A 107 -4.70 -9.92 19.24
C GLU A 107 -5.99 -10.73 19.42
N LEU A 108 -6.78 -10.44 20.44
CA LEU A 108 -8.05 -11.11 20.69
C LEU A 108 -9.05 -10.90 19.54
N LEU A 109 -9.16 -9.67 19.04
CA LEU A 109 -10.01 -9.35 17.89
C LEU A 109 -9.55 -10.09 16.63
N LEU A 110 -8.23 -10.12 16.38
CA LEU A 110 -7.64 -10.87 15.27
C LEU A 110 -7.97 -12.35 15.36
N MET A 111 -7.71 -12.98 16.52
CA MET A 111 -7.98 -14.42 16.74
C MET A 111 -9.46 -14.73 16.52
N GLY A 112 -10.37 -13.91 17.03
CA GLY A 112 -11.81 -14.03 16.79
C GLY A 112 -12.15 -14.00 15.31
N ALA A 113 -11.60 -13.05 14.56
CA ALA A 113 -11.88 -12.94 13.13
C ALA A 113 -11.37 -14.18 12.32
N GLN A 114 -10.28 -14.83 12.77
CA GLN A 114 -9.74 -15.99 12.06
C GLN A 114 -10.62 -17.25 12.18
N VAL A 115 -11.33 -17.42 13.28
CA VAL A 115 -12.14 -18.65 13.54
C VAL A 115 -13.58 -18.55 13.02
N HIS A 116 -14.05 -17.36 12.69
CA HIS A 116 -15.42 -17.16 12.19
C HIS A 116 -15.53 -17.34 10.68
N ASP A 117 -16.26 -18.36 10.21
CA ASP A 117 -16.42 -18.70 8.79
C ASP A 117 -17.15 -17.64 7.96
N HIS A 118 -17.91 -16.74 8.61
CA HIS A 118 -18.59 -15.63 7.92
C HIS A 118 -17.71 -14.38 7.76
N ILE A 119 -16.50 -14.39 8.28
CA ILE A 119 -15.50 -13.31 8.05
C ILE A 119 -14.56 -13.79 6.93
N TYR A 120 -14.67 -13.14 5.79
CA TYR A 120 -13.92 -13.48 4.57
C TYR A 120 -12.64 -12.65 4.40
N GLY A 121 -12.51 -11.55 5.13
CA GLY A 121 -11.35 -10.69 5.04
C GLY A 121 -10.99 -10.05 6.37
N THR A 122 -9.71 -9.77 6.55
CA THR A 122 -9.15 -9.07 7.70
C THR A 122 -8.26 -7.94 7.21
N PHE A 123 -8.38 -6.77 7.84
CA PHE A 123 -7.59 -5.57 7.56
C PHE A 123 -7.07 -4.96 8.86
N ILE A 124 -5.79 -4.55 8.91
CA ILE A 124 -5.21 -3.89 10.08
C ILE A 124 -4.74 -2.49 9.67
N PHE A 125 -5.28 -1.44 10.30
CA PHE A 125 -4.81 -0.08 10.08
C PHE A 125 -3.52 0.16 10.87
N PHE A 126 -2.39 0.00 10.22
CA PHE A 126 -1.10 0.29 10.84
C PHE A 126 -0.79 1.80 10.83
N PRO A 127 0.04 2.28 11.79
CA PRO A 127 0.78 1.52 12.80
C PRO A 127 -0.08 1.01 13.95
N ALA A 128 0.40 -0.06 14.61
CA ALA A 128 -0.14 -0.55 15.87
C ALA A 128 0.88 -0.27 17.00
N PRO A 129 0.75 0.85 17.74
CA PRO A 129 1.80 1.39 18.63
C PRO A 129 1.80 0.73 20.01
N PHE A 130 1.69 -0.60 20.07
CA PHE A 130 1.50 -1.34 21.33
C PHE A 130 2.75 -2.11 21.77
N GLY A 131 3.95 -1.65 21.38
CA GLY A 131 5.21 -2.29 21.75
C GLY A 131 5.46 -3.65 21.08
N LYS A 132 4.64 -4.02 20.12
CA LYS A 132 4.82 -5.19 19.26
C LYS A 132 5.11 -4.74 17.83
N THR A 133 5.86 -5.57 17.10
CA THR A 133 6.14 -5.32 15.68
C THR A 133 4.91 -5.61 14.81
N GLU A 134 4.85 -5.04 13.62
CA GLU A 134 3.75 -5.28 12.69
C GLU A 134 3.63 -6.75 12.30
N ASP A 135 4.76 -7.45 12.11
CA ASP A 135 4.79 -8.88 11.80
C ASP A 135 4.21 -9.74 12.92
N TYR A 136 4.29 -9.30 14.20
CA TYR A 136 3.66 -9.99 15.31
C TYR A 136 2.14 -10.13 15.08
N PHE A 137 1.47 -9.10 14.60
CA PHE A 137 0.04 -9.13 14.30
C PHE A 137 -0.26 -9.84 12.97
N LEU A 138 0.56 -9.59 11.93
CA LEU A 138 0.38 -10.20 10.61
C LEU A 138 0.47 -11.72 10.64
N ARG A 139 1.32 -12.30 11.50
CA ARG A 139 1.42 -13.78 11.71
C ARG A 139 0.15 -14.39 12.29
N ARG A 140 -0.79 -13.61 12.79
CA ARG A 140 -2.08 -14.04 13.32
C ARG A 140 -3.20 -13.97 12.31
N VAL A 141 -2.94 -13.41 11.17
CA VAL A 141 -3.88 -13.35 10.05
C VAL A 141 -3.70 -14.60 9.18
N ARG A 142 -4.80 -15.26 8.89
CA ARG A 142 -4.79 -16.39 7.94
C ARG A 142 -4.58 -15.84 6.52
N PRO A 143 -3.74 -16.49 5.69
CA PRO A 143 -3.47 -16.04 4.33
C PRO A 143 -4.72 -15.90 3.46
N ASP A 144 -5.72 -16.76 3.69
CA ASP A 144 -7.01 -16.74 2.97
C ASP A 144 -8.00 -15.67 3.48
N LYS A 145 -7.61 -14.91 4.52
CA LYS A 145 -8.35 -13.75 5.04
C LYS A 145 -7.57 -12.44 4.97
N ASP A 146 -6.36 -12.46 4.44
CA ASP A 146 -5.45 -11.33 4.34
C ASP A 146 -5.77 -10.48 3.11
N ILE A 147 -6.65 -9.50 3.25
CA ILE A 147 -7.01 -8.62 2.12
C ILE A 147 -5.97 -7.53 1.83
N GLU A 148 -4.95 -7.35 2.68
CA GLU A 148 -3.82 -6.47 2.41
C GLU A 148 -2.71 -7.15 1.60
N GLY A 149 -2.66 -8.50 1.62
CA GLY A 149 -1.62 -9.30 0.98
C GLY A 149 -0.27 -9.27 1.70
N LEU A 150 -0.25 -9.04 3.02
CA LEU A 150 0.95 -8.78 3.81
C LEU A 150 1.41 -9.95 4.69
N THR A 151 0.65 -11.05 4.77
CA THR A 151 1.10 -12.25 5.48
C THR A 151 2.36 -12.82 4.84
N VAL A 152 3.16 -13.53 5.63
CA VAL A 152 4.41 -14.17 5.16
C VAL A 152 4.15 -15.04 3.93
N GLU A 153 3.03 -15.75 3.91
CA GLU A 153 2.66 -16.65 2.82
C GLU A 153 2.30 -15.88 1.54
N ASN A 154 1.46 -14.83 1.63
CA ASN A 154 1.07 -14.03 0.47
C ASN A 154 2.25 -13.20 -0.07
N THR A 155 3.06 -12.60 0.80
CA THR A 155 4.29 -11.90 0.38
C THR A 155 5.33 -12.86 -0.18
N GLY A 156 5.44 -14.08 0.37
CA GLY A 156 6.31 -15.13 -0.15
C GLY A 156 5.90 -15.57 -1.56
N ARG A 157 4.62 -15.84 -1.78
CA ARG A 157 4.08 -16.14 -3.13
C ARG A 157 4.40 -15.00 -4.10
N MET A 158 4.11 -13.78 -3.72
CA MET A 158 4.41 -12.59 -4.53
C MET A 158 5.91 -12.53 -4.83
N ALA A 159 6.79 -12.70 -3.83
CA ALA A 159 8.24 -12.66 -3.99
C ALA A 159 8.75 -13.77 -4.92
N LEU A 160 8.16 -14.95 -4.91
CA LEU A 160 8.50 -16.07 -5.78
C LEU A 160 7.76 -16.09 -7.12
N ASN A 161 6.93 -15.08 -7.41
CA ASN A 161 6.07 -15.01 -8.60
C ASN A 161 5.05 -16.16 -8.73
N ILE A 162 4.61 -16.70 -7.62
CA ILE A 162 3.54 -17.68 -7.58
C ILE A 162 2.21 -16.90 -7.61
N LYS A 163 1.51 -16.99 -8.73
CA LYS A 163 0.30 -16.17 -8.98
C LYS A 163 -0.96 -16.77 -8.38
N THR A 164 -0.93 -18.04 -8.04
CA THR A 164 -2.09 -18.82 -7.59
C THR A 164 -1.86 -19.40 -6.20
N VAL A 165 -2.92 -19.76 -5.51
CA VAL A 165 -2.87 -20.29 -4.14
C VAL A 165 -3.01 -21.81 -4.09
N ASP A 166 -3.39 -22.44 -5.19
CA ASP A 166 -3.61 -23.87 -5.33
C ASP A 166 -2.75 -24.49 -6.45
N GLU A 167 -2.46 -25.77 -6.36
CA GLU A 167 -1.69 -26.52 -7.36
C GLU A 167 -2.40 -26.61 -8.72
N GLY A 168 -3.72 -26.53 -8.72
CA GLY A 168 -4.54 -26.51 -9.93
C GLY A 168 -4.58 -25.16 -10.66
N GLU A 169 -3.85 -24.17 -10.16
CA GLU A 169 -3.78 -22.78 -10.70
C GLU A 169 -5.15 -22.09 -10.89
N LYS A 170 -6.15 -22.51 -10.13
CA LYS A 170 -7.53 -22.08 -10.26
C LYS A 170 -7.80 -20.75 -9.53
N TYR A 171 -7.15 -20.54 -8.36
CA TYR A 171 -7.41 -19.38 -7.52
C TYR A 171 -6.22 -18.43 -7.53
N GLU A 172 -6.48 -17.21 -7.95
CA GLU A 172 -5.50 -16.12 -7.95
C GLU A 172 -5.11 -15.76 -6.52
N GLY A 173 -3.81 -15.57 -6.27
CA GLY A 173 -3.28 -15.13 -4.98
C GLY A 173 -3.48 -13.63 -4.75
N VAL A 174 -3.68 -13.25 -3.49
CA VAL A 174 -3.70 -11.85 -3.09
C VAL A 174 -2.30 -11.24 -3.14
N VAL A 175 -2.23 -9.95 -3.39
CA VAL A 175 -0.96 -9.20 -3.48
C VAL A 175 -1.00 -7.95 -2.61
N PRO A 176 0.16 -7.45 -2.13
CA PRO A 176 0.23 -6.24 -1.33
C PRO A 176 -0.41 -5.04 -2.02
N CYS A 177 -1.46 -4.48 -1.38
CA CYS A 177 -2.30 -3.45 -1.98
C CYS A 177 -1.52 -2.21 -2.42
N THR A 178 -0.63 -1.66 -1.56
CA THR A 178 0.13 -0.45 -1.88
C THR A 178 1.09 -0.68 -3.04
N ALA A 179 1.81 -1.81 -3.06
CA ALA A 179 2.74 -2.12 -4.13
C ALA A 179 2.00 -2.31 -5.47
N LYS A 180 0.87 -3.00 -5.46
CA LYS A 180 0.03 -3.16 -6.66
C LYS A 180 -0.57 -1.84 -7.12
N ALA A 181 -0.95 -0.94 -6.19
CA ALA A 181 -1.46 0.40 -6.53
C ALA A 181 -0.39 1.23 -7.28
N ILE A 182 0.86 1.19 -6.82
CA ILE A 182 1.98 1.85 -7.50
C ILE A 182 2.15 1.31 -8.92
N LEU A 183 2.16 -0.02 -9.09
CA LEU A 183 2.25 -0.62 -10.40
C LEU A 183 1.07 -0.24 -11.30
N THR A 184 -0.13 -0.19 -10.76
CA THR A 184 -1.33 0.23 -11.50
C THR A 184 -1.17 1.66 -12.03
N LEU A 185 -0.62 2.58 -11.21
CA LEU A 185 -0.33 3.94 -11.66
C LEU A 185 0.74 3.99 -12.76
N LEU A 186 1.83 3.25 -12.61
CA LEU A 186 2.88 3.18 -13.62
C LEU A 186 2.36 2.65 -14.97
N HIS A 187 1.40 1.75 -14.95
CA HIS A 187 0.81 1.17 -16.16
C HIS A 187 -0.22 2.08 -16.87
N GLN A 188 -0.67 3.17 -16.25
CA GLN A 188 -1.67 4.05 -16.88
C GLN A 188 -1.13 4.81 -18.09
N HIS A 189 0.13 5.24 -18.05
CA HIS A 189 0.75 6.00 -19.13
C HIS A 189 1.52 5.11 -20.08
N HIS A 190 1.27 5.25 -21.37
CA HIS A 190 1.96 4.49 -22.40
C HIS A 190 3.48 4.69 -22.35
N SER A 191 3.93 5.93 -22.22
CA SER A 191 5.36 6.26 -22.12
C SER A 191 6.05 5.65 -20.89
N ILE A 192 5.33 5.45 -19.78
CA ILE A 192 5.88 4.76 -18.61
C ILE A 192 5.94 3.25 -18.87
N ARG A 193 4.88 2.68 -19.47
CA ARG A 193 4.88 1.25 -19.83
C ARG A 193 5.99 0.89 -20.79
N ASP A 194 6.31 1.78 -21.72
CA ASP A 194 7.37 1.58 -22.71
C ASP A 194 8.78 1.64 -22.10
N MET A 195 8.94 2.10 -20.85
CA MET A 195 10.20 1.99 -20.11
C MET A 195 10.51 0.56 -19.68
N PHE A 196 9.50 -0.30 -19.56
CA PHE A 196 9.68 -1.68 -19.10
C PHE A 196 9.93 -2.62 -20.28
N PRO A 197 10.86 -3.59 -20.12
CA PRO A 197 11.25 -4.49 -21.20
C PRO A 197 10.08 -5.39 -21.61
N ARG A 198 9.96 -5.63 -22.91
CA ARG A 198 8.98 -6.56 -23.50
C ARG A 198 9.61 -7.93 -23.73
N ASP A 199 10.92 -7.99 -23.84
CA ASP A 199 11.70 -9.23 -23.94
C ASP A 199 13.02 -9.14 -23.15
N LEU A 200 13.73 -10.26 -23.04
CA LEU A 200 14.97 -10.38 -22.27
C LEU A 200 16.17 -9.58 -22.84
N ARG A 201 16.06 -9.00 -24.04
CA ARG A 201 17.13 -8.22 -24.67
C ARG A 201 17.01 -6.74 -24.34
N GLU A 202 15.83 -6.29 -23.96
CA GLU A 202 15.60 -4.90 -23.59
C GLU A 202 16.06 -4.63 -22.16
N LYS A 203 16.50 -3.42 -21.89
CA LYS A 203 16.86 -2.95 -20.56
C LYS A 203 15.68 -2.26 -19.93
N GLY A 204 15.40 -2.60 -18.67
CA GLY A 204 14.35 -1.95 -17.91
C GLY A 204 14.83 -0.69 -17.18
N PRO A 205 13.88 0.05 -16.58
CA PRO A 205 14.19 1.28 -15.85
C PRO A 205 14.92 0.99 -14.53
N THR A 206 15.62 1.99 -14.02
CA THR A 206 16.12 2.02 -12.66
C THR A 206 15.08 2.61 -11.73
N ALA A 207 14.89 2.03 -10.54
CA ALA A 207 13.92 2.50 -9.57
C ALA A 207 14.58 2.69 -8.19
N ALA A 208 14.35 3.85 -7.57
CA ALA A 208 14.73 4.16 -6.21
C ALA A 208 13.50 4.11 -5.30
N ILE A 209 13.56 3.33 -4.22
CA ILE A 209 12.44 3.15 -3.30
C ILE A 209 12.87 3.63 -1.91
N PHE A 210 12.40 4.79 -1.51
CA PHE A 210 12.67 5.43 -0.23
C PHE A 210 11.73 4.89 0.84
N ASN A 211 11.88 3.63 1.15
CA ASN A 211 11.20 2.89 2.20
C ASN A 211 11.75 1.47 2.25
N SER A 212 12.06 0.96 3.43
CA SER A 212 12.55 -0.42 3.63
C SER A 212 11.55 -1.31 4.37
N SER A 213 10.31 -0.83 4.59
CA SER A 213 9.33 -1.58 5.36
C SER A 213 8.86 -2.85 4.62
N PRO A 214 8.52 -3.91 5.36
CA PRO A 214 7.94 -5.12 4.79
C PRO A 214 6.54 -4.90 4.19
N ARG A 215 5.88 -3.79 4.51
CA ARG A 215 4.54 -3.46 4.00
C ARG A 215 4.54 -2.72 2.67
N ILE A 216 5.56 -1.89 2.42
CA ILE A 216 5.60 -1.01 1.23
C ILE A 216 6.88 -1.24 0.45
N GLY A 217 8.05 -0.91 1.02
CA GLY A 217 9.30 -0.86 0.27
C GLY A 217 9.69 -2.20 -0.33
N ILE A 218 9.72 -3.25 0.47
CA ILE A 218 10.08 -4.60 0.01
C ILE A 218 9.09 -5.14 -1.03
N PRO A 219 7.75 -5.07 -0.84
CA PRO A 219 6.80 -5.46 -1.87
C PRO A 219 6.94 -4.66 -3.17
N VAL A 220 7.14 -3.34 -3.08
CA VAL A 220 7.33 -2.49 -4.28
C VAL A 220 8.58 -2.89 -5.04
N GLN A 221 9.71 -3.09 -4.34
CA GLN A 221 10.96 -3.55 -4.94
C GLN A 221 10.74 -4.87 -5.69
N ASN A 222 10.19 -5.86 -5.02
CA ASN A 222 9.93 -7.17 -5.63
C ASN A 222 9.04 -7.07 -6.87
N MET A 223 7.97 -6.31 -6.80
CA MET A 223 7.05 -6.18 -7.92
C MET A 223 7.65 -5.44 -9.11
N LEU A 224 8.46 -4.39 -8.87
CA LEU A 224 9.17 -3.67 -9.94
C LEU A 224 10.25 -4.53 -10.60
N MET A 225 11.02 -5.28 -9.81
CA MET A 225 12.01 -6.23 -10.34
C MET A 225 11.37 -7.28 -11.26
N ARG A 226 10.17 -7.74 -10.95
CA ARG A 226 9.46 -8.74 -11.74
C ARG A 226 8.99 -8.25 -13.11
N ILE A 227 8.80 -6.97 -13.25
CA ILE A 227 8.48 -6.35 -14.54
C ILE A 227 9.71 -5.77 -15.23
N GLY A 228 10.91 -6.12 -14.75
CA GLY A 228 12.17 -5.85 -15.41
C GLY A 228 12.89 -4.56 -14.97
N ALA A 229 12.47 -3.91 -13.88
CA ALA A 229 13.21 -2.78 -13.33
C ALA A 229 14.41 -3.24 -12.50
N THR A 230 15.47 -2.42 -12.45
CA THR A 230 16.52 -2.53 -11.44
C THR A 230 16.13 -1.67 -10.24
N ALA A 231 15.69 -2.29 -9.15
CA ALA A 231 15.08 -1.59 -8.02
C ALA A 231 16.00 -1.57 -6.79
N THR A 232 16.29 -0.38 -6.27
CA THR A 232 17.16 -0.14 -5.11
C THR A 232 16.35 0.40 -3.95
N ILE A 233 16.50 -0.21 -2.76
CA ILE A 233 15.97 0.31 -1.50
C ILE A 233 16.90 1.38 -0.96
N VAL A 234 16.33 2.53 -0.56
CA VAL A 234 17.01 3.62 0.13
C VAL A 234 16.37 3.75 1.53
N HIS A 235 17.20 3.76 2.56
CA HIS A 235 16.78 3.82 3.97
C HIS A 235 17.65 4.76 4.80
N GLU A 236 17.36 4.91 6.08
CA GLU A 236 18.06 5.87 6.97
C GLU A 236 19.58 5.63 7.08
N GLN A 237 20.05 4.38 6.87
CA GLN A 237 21.50 4.06 6.90
C GLN A 237 22.17 4.20 5.51
N THR A 238 21.43 4.55 4.46
CA THR A 238 22.04 4.83 3.15
C THR A 238 22.86 6.11 3.24
N LYS A 239 24.12 6.07 2.81
CA LYS A 239 24.98 7.24 2.84
C LYS A 239 24.42 8.36 1.98
N ALA A 240 24.65 9.61 2.39
CA ALA A 240 24.11 10.78 1.68
C ALA A 240 24.56 10.83 0.21
N GLU A 241 25.82 10.56 -0.06
CA GLU A 241 26.39 10.51 -1.42
C GLU A 241 25.74 9.44 -2.31
N ASP A 242 25.48 8.25 -1.74
CA ASP A 242 24.80 7.16 -2.46
C ASP A 242 23.33 7.52 -2.72
N ARG A 243 22.67 8.14 -1.74
CA ARG A 243 21.27 8.62 -1.88
C ARG A 243 21.14 9.65 -2.99
N GLU A 244 22.05 10.62 -3.06
CA GLU A 244 22.08 11.64 -4.12
C GLU A 244 22.31 11.02 -5.48
N HIS A 245 23.32 10.17 -5.61
CA HIS A 245 23.62 9.47 -6.86
C HIS A 245 22.44 8.61 -7.36
N ILE A 246 21.78 7.88 -6.47
CA ILE A 246 20.58 7.09 -6.80
C ILE A 246 19.46 7.99 -7.33
N LEU A 247 19.20 9.15 -6.68
CA LEU A 247 18.17 10.09 -7.13
C LEU A 247 18.46 10.69 -8.50
N GLU A 248 19.70 11.01 -8.78
CA GLU A 248 20.13 11.59 -10.06
C GLU A 248 20.07 10.60 -11.23
N THR A 249 20.06 9.30 -10.94
CA THR A 249 20.10 8.25 -11.96
C THR A 249 18.80 7.45 -12.09
N ALA A 250 17.92 7.49 -11.08
CA ALA A 250 16.69 6.71 -11.10
C ALA A 250 15.65 7.24 -12.09
N ASP A 251 15.10 6.36 -12.92
CA ASP A 251 14.00 6.63 -13.82
C ASP A 251 12.66 6.70 -13.07
N ILE A 252 12.54 5.95 -11.99
CA ILE A 252 11.34 5.88 -11.14
C ILE A 252 11.78 6.12 -9.69
N VAL A 253 11.09 7.03 -8.99
CA VAL A 253 11.29 7.28 -7.57
C VAL A 253 9.98 7.05 -6.83
N VAL A 254 10.01 6.16 -5.83
CA VAL A 254 8.88 5.90 -4.94
C VAL A 254 9.27 6.28 -3.52
N THR A 255 8.45 7.09 -2.86
CA THR A 255 8.69 7.52 -1.49
C THR A 255 7.53 7.17 -0.57
N ALA A 256 7.82 6.70 0.65
CA ALA A 256 6.80 6.31 1.62
C ALA A 256 7.35 6.40 3.06
N PHE A 257 7.91 7.54 3.44
CA PHE A 257 8.43 7.79 4.79
C PHE A 257 7.96 9.15 5.31
N PRO A 258 7.87 9.37 6.63
CA PRO A 258 7.59 10.69 7.19
C PRO A 258 8.85 11.56 7.15
N ALA A 259 8.82 12.70 6.44
CA ALA A 259 9.87 13.69 6.55
C ALA A 259 9.84 14.33 7.94
N ARG A 260 10.98 14.38 8.63
CA ARG A 260 11.12 14.96 9.98
C ARG A 260 11.80 16.33 9.95
N THR A 261 12.49 16.61 8.85
CA THR A 261 13.23 17.86 8.59
C THR A 261 13.18 18.19 7.11
N GLU A 262 13.52 19.44 6.75
CA GLU A 262 13.69 19.86 5.36
C GLU A 262 14.72 19.01 4.59
N ASN A 263 15.76 18.54 5.28
CA ASN A 263 16.83 17.72 4.67
C ASN A 263 16.34 16.29 4.32
N ASP A 264 15.25 15.84 4.91
CA ASP A 264 14.66 14.55 4.58
C ASP A 264 13.90 14.58 3.26
N LEU A 265 13.47 15.78 2.80
CA LEU A 265 12.70 15.90 1.57
C LEU A 265 13.50 15.37 0.37
N VAL A 266 12.81 14.63 -0.46
CA VAL A 266 13.35 14.14 -1.74
C VAL A 266 13.42 15.31 -2.72
N LYS A 267 14.61 15.55 -3.24
CA LYS A 267 14.95 16.63 -4.17
C LYS A 267 15.94 16.15 -5.21
N ASN A 268 16.23 16.99 -6.21
CA ASN A 268 17.25 16.69 -7.22
C ASN A 268 17.05 15.35 -7.97
N VAL A 269 15.79 14.92 -8.13
CA VAL A 269 15.52 13.71 -8.92
C VAL A 269 16.01 13.87 -10.36
N ARG A 270 16.31 12.78 -11.03
CA ARG A 270 16.67 12.79 -12.45
C ARG A 270 15.64 13.56 -13.29
N LYS A 271 16.09 14.37 -14.23
CA LYS A 271 15.19 15.05 -15.19
C LYS A 271 14.44 14.00 -16.02
N GLY A 272 13.12 14.08 -16.03
CA GLY A 272 12.25 13.13 -16.71
C GLY A 272 11.86 11.91 -15.85
N ALA A 273 12.27 11.84 -14.59
CA ALA A 273 11.86 10.75 -13.70
C ALA A 273 10.34 10.72 -13.47
N VAL A 274 9.84 9.51 -13.19
CA VAL A 274 8.47 9.30 -12.68
C VAL A 274 8.55 9.25 -11.16
N VAL A 275 7.79 10.09 -10.46
CA VAL A 275 7.86 10.20 -8.99
C VAL A 275 6.50 9.86 -8.36
N ILE A 276 6.48 8.94 -7.40
CA ILE A 276 5.27 8.53 -6.67
C ILE A 276 5.51 8.73 -5.17
N ASP A 277 4.76 9.67 -4.60
CA ASP A 277 4.73 9.92 -3.16
C ASP A 277 3.56 9.16 -2.53
N CYS A 278 3.90 8.17 -1.70
CA CYS A 278 2.95 7.37 -0.93
C CYS A 278 2.88 7.80 0.54
N SER A 279 3.53 8.89 0.91
CA SER A 279 3.51 9.40 2.29
C SER A 279 2.16 10.04 2.65
N THR A 280 1.90 10.19 3.93
CA THR A 280 0.64 10.78 4.42
C THR A 280 0.67 12.32 4.39
N GLU A 281 1.85 12.90 4.62
CA GLU A 281 2.02 14.36 4.81
C GLU A 281 2.84 15.02 3.69
N GLY A 282 3.35 14.21 2.75
CA GLY A 282 4.28 14.65 1.73
C GLY A 282 5.74 14.58 2.18
N ASN A 283 6.63 14.25 1.26
CA ASN A 283 8.07 14.21 1.48
C ASN A 283 8.89 14.60 0.25
N LEU A 284 8.26 15.30 -0.68
CA LEU A 284 8.90 15.82 -1.87
C LEU A 284 9.18 17.31 -1.71
N HIS A 285 10.34 17.76 -2.17
CA HIS A 285 10.65 19.16 -2.34
C HIS A 285 10.04 19.73 -3.64
N GLY A 286 9.76 21.02 -3.70
CA GLY A 286 9.06 21.65 -4.82
C GLY A 286 9.78 21.56 -6.17
N ASP A 287 11.12 21.45 -6.20
CA ASP A 287 11.92 21.29 -7.44
C ASP A 287 11.59 20.01 -8.21
N VAL A 288 11.03 18.99 -7.52
CA VAL A 288 10.63 17.72 -8.15
C VAL A 288 9.57 17.96 -9.23
N ALA A 289 8.67 18.95 -9.04
CA ALA A 289 7.64 19.27 -10.02
C ALA A 289 8.21 19.74 -11.37
N ASP A 290 9.35 20.44 -11.35
CA ASP A 290 9.99 20.94 -12.57
C ASP A 290 10.78 19.82 -13.28
N ARG A 291 11.31 18.87 -12.52
CA ARG A 291 12.19 17.81 -13.00
C ARG A 291 11.45 16.55 -13.46
N ALA A 292 10.40 16.17 -12.75
CA ALA A 292 9.63 14.96 -13.06
C ALA A 292 8.86 15.06 -14.37
N SER A 293 8.78 13.94 -15.10
CA SER A 293 7.88 13.78 -16.26
C SER A 293 6.44 13.51 -15.80
N TYR A 294 6.31 12.63 -14.79
CA TYR A 294 5.05 12.29 -14.14
C TYR A 294 5.21 12.27 -12.63
N ILE A 295 4.17 12.68 -11.93
CA ILE A 295 4.19 12.77 -10.48
C ILE A 295 2.84 12.39 -9.87
N SER A 296 2.87 11.60 -8.80
CA SER A 296 1.77 11.43 -7.85
C SER A 296 2.21 11.98 -6.50
N THR A 297 1.52 12.98 -6.01
CA THR A 297 1.78 13.63 -4.72
C THR A 297 0.90 13.02 -3.62
N HIS A 298 1.25 13.24 -2.36
CA HIS A 298 0.51 12.71 -1.21
C HIS A 298 -0.99 13.06 -1.25
N ASP A 299 -1.37 14.22 -1.82
CA ASP A 299 -2.75 14.70 -1.97
C ASP A 299 -3.48 14.09 -3.18
N ASN A 300 -2.80 13.32 -4.01
CA ASN A 300 -3.38 12.68 -5.20
C ASN A 300 -4.12 11.36 -4.91
N HIS A 301 -4.36 11.07 -3.63
CA HIS A 301 -5.27 10.01 -3.19
C HIS A 301 -4.93 8.57 -3.60
N LEU A 302 -3.67 8.16 -3.55
CA LEU A 302 -3.26 6.75 -3.76
C LEU A 302 -4.09 5.78 -2.88
N GLY A 303 -4.53 6.22 -1.69
CA GLY A 303 -5.42 5.48 -0.81
C GLY A 303 -6.74 5.03 -1.45
N GLN A 304 -7.20 5.68 -2.53
CA GLN A 304 -8.37 5.21 -3.29
C GLN A 304 -8.03 3.95 -4.09
N VAL A 305 -6.85 3.89 -4.69
CA VAL A 305 -6.39 2.73 -5.46
C VAL A 305 -6.14 1.55 -4.51
N THR A 306 -5.51 1.80 -3.35
CA THR A 306 -5.30 0.74 -2.34
C THR A 306 -6.62 0.22 -1.77
N THR A 307 -7.63 1.09 -1.60
CA THR A 307 -8.98 0.65 -1.18
C THR A 307 -9.64 -0.24 -2.23
N ALA A 308 -9.56 0.12 -3.51
CA ALA A 308 -10.10 -0.70 -4.60
C ALA A 308 -9.40 -2.06 -4.68
N LEU A 309 -8.09 -2.11 -4.44
CA LEU A 309 -7.32 -3.34 -4.39
C LEU A 309 -7.65 -4.20 -3.16
N ALA A 310 -7.88 -3.59 -2.00
CA ALA A 310 -8.34 -4.33 -0.82
C ALA A 310 -9.73 -4.96 -1.06
N LEU A 311 -10.62 -4.27 -1.79
CA LEU A 311 -11.91 -4.82 -2.22
C LEU A 311 -11.71 -6.00 -3.20
N TYR A 312 -10.81 -5.85 -4.16
CA TYR A 312 -10.44 -6.92 -5.08
C TYR A 312 -9.90 -8.14 -4.33
N ASN A 313 -8.96 -7.93 -3.41
CA ASN A 313 -8.41 -8.99 -2.57
C ASN A 313 -9.47 -9.64 -1.67
N ALA A 314 -10.44 -8.88 -1.16
CA ALA A 314 -11.56 -9.44 -0.39
C ALA A 314 -12.40 -10.41 -1.24
N ALA A 315 -12.64 -10.09 -2.50
CA ALA A 315 -13.29 -11.00 -3.42
C ALA A 315 -12.44 -12.27 -3.70
N LEU A 316 -11.12 -12.12 -3.84
CA LEU A 316 -10.20 -13.28 -3.98
C LEU A 316 -10.22 -14.17 -2.74
N CYS A 317 -10.14 -13.58 -1.53
CA CYS A 317 -10.24 -14.31 -0.27
C CYS A 317 -11.57 -15.09 -0.17
N ALA A 318 -12.67 -14.47 -0.57
CA ALA A 318 -13.97 -15.14 -0.58
C ALA A 318 -14.03 -16.31 -1.59
N LEU A 319 -13.46 -16.13 -2.79
CA LEU A 319 -13.35 -17.20 -3.78
C LEU A 319 -12.49 -18.36 -3.25
N TRP A 320 -11.37 -18.06 -2.65
CA TRP A 320 -10.48 -19.04 -2.08
C TRP A 320 -11.17 -19.88 -0.99
N GLN A 321 -11.77 -19.19 0.01
CA GLN A 321 -12.47 -19.88 1.10
C GLN A 321 -13.67 -20.73 0.63
N ARG A 322 -14.38 -20.26 -0.42
CA ARG A 322 -15.51 -21.01 -1.01
C ARG A 322 -15.07 -22.18 -1.90
N GLY A 323 -13.95 -22.03 -2.59
CA GLY A 323 -13.46 -23.01 -3.55
C GLY A 323 -12.68 -24.16 -2.92
N LEU A 324 -11.77 -23.86 -1.97
CA LEU A 324 -10.94 -24.86 -1.31
C LEU A 324 -11.68 -25.62 -0.20
N SER A 325 -12.77 -25.06 0.34
CA SER A 325 -13.60 -25.77 1.34
C SER A 325 -14.50 -26.87 0.76
N ARG A 326 -14.53 -27.02 -0.58
CA ARG A 326 -15.36 -28.03 -1.28
C ARG A 326 -14.55 -29.23 -1.81
N SER A 327 -13.24 -29.24 -1.59
CA SER A 327 -12.38 -30.38 -1.86
C SER A 327 -12.05 -31.15 -0.57
#